data_4c9b81a70e31192099946bee3467a81b
#
_entry.id   4c9b81a70e31192099946bee3467a81b
#
_cell.length_a   1.000
_cell.length_b   1.000
_cell.length_c   1.000
_cell.angle_alpha   90.00
_cell.angle_beta   90.00
_cell.angle_gamma   90.00
#
_symmetry.space_group_name_H-M   'P 1'
#
loop_
_entity.id
_entity.type
_entity.pdbx_description
1 polymer ?
#
loop_
_entity_poly.entity_id
_entity_poly.type
_entity_poly.pdbx_seq_one_letter_code
_entity_poly.pdbx_strand_id
1 'polypeptide(L)'
;MGSVASCLEGVLDMIQGRLGNALARLQAAFPAQASGSAEKILAGRPSLEITLSIALYETDALDEVEQLLGEVLPHAKESSPPDSLISAHVLLARVALLKGDRDAWLRLLADLEQIGQQAGSARVICSAWLERARAATLENRLESARQALRYAELHADWERPGILLHGNDVDTPSITRFRLHIAQGDCQDTERDLRQAMAEANARQHHRRELKLRLLHALALNALERSEEAFEALSEALRFASHEGFMRTFLDEGPRLGSLLQRWAVLHQAQSRALGIEPRFLTTLLQRFVGHGEAPTPGQAPGAVGEGLTTREIQVIRLLAAGHRNKVIAEKMFLSEFTVKSHLRNINAKLGAQGRTEAVAIARARGLLD
;
A
#
# COMPACT_ATOMS: atom_id res chain seq x y z
N MET A 1 -2.34 -7.63 33.27
CA MET A 1 -2.52 -6.16 33.11
C MET A 1 -1.45 -5.53 32.22
N GLY A 2 -0.19 -6.00 32.22
CA GLY A 2 0.89 -5.43 31.41
C GLY A 2 0.67 -5.41 29.88
N SER A 3 0.11 -6.47 29.32
CA SER A 3 -0.08 -6.61 27.86
C SER A 3 -1.09 -5.59 27.28
N VAL A 4 -2.19 -5.32 27.97
CA VAL A 4 -3.21 -4.36 27.50
C VAL A 4 -2.67 -2.92 27.56
N ALA A 5 -1.97 -2.56 28.65
CA ALA A 5 -1.36 -1.25 28.77
C ALA A 5 -0.31 -1.02 27.66
N SER A 6 0.57 -1.99 27.43
CA SER A 6 1.58 -1.91 26.36
C SER A 6 0.95 -1.81 24.98
N CYS A 7 -0.18 -2.49 24.74
CA CYS A 7 -0.93 -2.38 23.48
C CYS A 7 -1.46 -0.93 23.30
N LEU A 8 -2.15 -0.38 24.29
CA LEU A 8 -2.70 0.98 24.22
C LEU A 8 -1.60 2.05 24.07
N GLU A 9 -0.50 1.93 24.81
CA GLU A 9 0.64 2.82 24.68
C GLU A 9 1.30 2.69 23.29
N GLY A 10 1.42 1.46 22.76
CA GLY A 10 1.91 1.22 21.41
C GLY A 10 1.02 1.86 20.34
N VAL A 11 -0.31 1.78 20.51
CA VAL A 11 -1.28 2.49 19.65
C VAL A 11 -1.07 4.01 19.72
N LEU A 12 -0.91 4.57 20.90
CA LEU A 12 -0.64 6.01 21.07
C LEU A 12 0.68 6.42 20.41
N ASP A 13 1.74 5.62 20.58
CA ASP A 13 3.02 5.86 19.91
C ASP A 13 2.87 5.84 18.39
N MET A 14 2.11 4.89 17.83
CA MET A 14 1.81 4.84 16.39
C MET A 14 1.06 6.08 15.90
N ILE A 15 0.00 6.50 16.59
CA ILE A 15 -0.79 7.68 16.24
C ILE A 15 0.07 8.94 16.25
N GLN A 16 0.91 9.09 17.28
CA GLN A 16 1.83 10.22 17.42
C GLN A 16 3.08 10.12 16.54
N GLY A 17 3.14 9.11 15.68
CA GLY A 17 4.22 8.94 14.71
C GLY A 17 5.55 8.49 15.31
N ARG A 18 5.57 7.90 16.51
CA ARG A 18 6.75 7.36 17.17
C ARG A 18 6.90 5.86 16.92
N LEU A 19 7.13 5.50 15.64
CA LEU A 19 7.16 4.11 15.21
C LEU A 19 8.24 3.28 15.92
N GLY A 20 9.43 3.85 16.12
CA GLY A 20 10.51 3.18 16.83
C GLY A 20 10.15 2.82 18.27
N ASN A 21 9.47 3.72 18.99
CA ASN A 21 8.98 3.48 20.35
C ASN A 21 7.87 2.42 20.37
N ALA A 22 6.93 2.50 19.44
CA ALA A 22 5.86 1.53 19.30
C ALA A 22 6.41 0.11 19.10
N LEU A 23 7.35 -0.07 18.16
CA LEU A 23 8.01 -1.35 17.91
C LEU A 23 8.73 -1.90 19.13
N ALA A 24 9.59 -1.09 19.79
CA ALA A 24 10.34 -1.51 20.96
C ALA A 24 9.41 -1.94 22.10
N ARG A 25 8.35 -1.20 22.34
CA ARG A 25 7.36 -1.47 23.40
C ARG A 25 6.55 -2.72 23.12
N LEU A 26 6.03 -2.87 21.89
CA LEU A 26 5.19 -3.99 21.50
C LEU A 26 6.00 -5.29 21.43
N GLN A 27 7.23 -5.25 20.94
CA GLN A 27 8.14 -6.39 20.94
C GLN A 27 8.53 -6.81 22.36
N ALA A 28 8.80 -5.88 23.25
CA ALA A 28 9.11 -6.16 24.66
C ALA A 28 7.90 -6.77 25.41
N ALA A 29 6.68 -6.42 25.02
CA ALA A 29 5.45 -7.00 25.58
C ALA A 29 5.14 -8.40 25.03
N PHE A 30 5.81 -8.80 23.95
CA PHE A 30 5.66 -10.11 23.32
C PHE A 30 6.50 -11.12 24.09
N PRO A 31 5.93 -12.07 24.85
CA PRO A 31 6.74 -13.00 25.62
C PRO A 31 7.58 -13.88 24.68
N ALA A 32 8.89 -13.79 24.81
CA ALA A 32 9.81 -14.74 24.22
C ALA A 32 9.44 -16.15 24.73
N GLN A 33 8.92 -17.01 23.84
CA GLN A 33 8.64 -18.44 24.06
C GLN A 33 7.63 -18.76 25.18
N ALA A 34 6.36 -18.72 24.86
CA ALA A 34 5.38 -19.54 25.56
C ALA A 34 5.14 -20.83 24.76
N SER A 35 6.02 -21.81 24.95
CA SER A 35 5.80 -23.20 24.56
C SER A 35 4.74 -23.80 25.49
N GLY A 36 3.45 -23.59 25.22
CA GLY A 36 2.38 -24.16 26.04
C GLY A 36 1.01 -23.85 25.47
N SER A 37 0.37 -24.88 24.96
CA SER A 37 -0.82 -24.84 24.11
C SER A 37 -2.15 -24.46 24.76
N ALA A 38 -2.22 -24.17 26.04
CA ALA A 38 -3.49 -23.91 26.76
C ALA A 38 -3.65 -22.47 27.29
N GLU A 39 -2.57 -21.73 27.52
CA GLU A 39 -2.61 -20.35 28.03
C GLU A 39 -2.62 -19.24 26.96
N LYS A 40 -2.60 -19.61 25.68
CA LYS A 40 -2.55 -18.68 24.54
C LYS A 40 -3.86 -17.88 24.33
N ILE A 41 -4.92 -18.17 25.04
CA ILE A 41 -6.26 -17.59 24.84
C ILE A 41 -6.61 -16.57 25.95
N LEU A 42 -5.63 -15.99 26.62
CA LEU A 42 -5.93 -14.89 27.55
C LEU A 42 -6.33 -13.63 26.77
N ALA A 43 -7.50 -13.09 27.09
CA ALA A 43 -8.08 -11.88 26.54
C ALA A 43 -7.03 -10.76 26.41
N GLY A 44 -6.77 -10.27 25.18
CA GLY A 44 -5.83 -9.18 24.89
C GLY A 44 -4.63 -9.55 24.01
N ARG A 45 -4.30 -10.83 23.85
CA ARG A 45 -3.15 -11.27 23.04
C ARG A 45 -3.35 -11.03 21.54
N PRO A 46 -4.50 -11.35 20.93
CA PRO A 46 -4.73 -11.02 19.51
C PRO A 46 -4.59 -9.53 19.19
N SER A 47 -5.04 -8.65 20.10
CA SER A 47 -4.91 -7.19 19.90
C SER A 47 -3.46 -6.72 19.93
N LEU A 48 -2.61 -7.31 20.78
CA LEU A 48 -1.18 -6.99 20.80
C LEU A 48 -0.47 -7.42 19.51
N GLU A 49 -0.74 -8.66 19.06
CA GLU A 49 -0.18 -9.23 17.83
C GLU A 49 -0.59 -8.41 16.60
N ILE A 50 -1.86 -8.01 16.51
CA ILE A 50 -2.36 -7.17 15.43
C ILE A 50 -1.75 -5.77 15.50
N THR A 51 -1.62 -5.18 16.69
CA THR A 51 -0.98 -3.85 16.82
C THR A 51 0.50 -3.90 16.45
N LEU A 52 1.22 -4.96 16.84
CA LEU A 52 2.60 -5.18 16.41
C LEU A 52 2.69 -5.33 14.88
N SER A 53 1.75 -6.05 14.27
CA SER A 53 1.72 -6.20 12.81
C SER A 53 1.52 -4.88 12.07
N ILE A 54 0.77 -3.92 12.64
CA ILE A 54 0.64 -2.58 12.06
C ILE A 54 2.00 -1.87 12.06
N ALA A 55 2.73 -1.93 13.17
CA ALA A 55 4.04 -1.31 13.28
C ALA A 55 5.09 -1.98 12.37
N LEU A 56 5.10 -3.31 12.29
CA LEU A 56 5.95 -4.08 11.36
C LEU A 56 5.61 -3.76 9.89
N TYR A 57 4.33 -3.62 9.58
CA TYR A 57 3.90 -3.24 8.23
C TYR A 57 4.48 -1.90 7.82
N GLU A 58 4.48 -0.89 8.69
CA GLU A 58 5.05 0.42 8.38
C GLU A 58 6.56 0.36 8.07
N THR A 59 7.30 -0.60 8.61
CA THR A 59 8.72 -0.80 8.29
C THR A 59 8.97 -1.68 7.07
N ASP A 60 7.92 -2.11 6.35
CA ASP A 60 7.99 -3.01 5.20
C ASP A 60 8.41 -4.46 5.54
N ALA A 61 8.21 -4.92 6.78
CA ALA A 61 8.47 -6.28 7.23
C ALA A 61 7.30 -7.22 6.89
N LEU A 62 7.00 -7.37 5.58
CA LEU A 62 5.77 -7.99 5.09
C LEU A 62 5.65 -9.47 5.40
N ASP A 63 6.75 -10.23 5.41
CA ASP A 63 6.72 -11.67 5.70
C ASP A 63 6.41 -11.92 7.18
N GLU A 64 6.93 -11.09 8.09
CA GLU A 64 6.62 -11.15 9.51
C GLU A 64 5.14 -10.79 9.77
N VAL A 65 4.62 -9.77 9.06
CA VAL A 65 3.21 -9.39 9.12
C VAL A 65 2.30 -10.54 8.67
N GLU A 66 2.62 -11.16 7.53
CA GLU A 66 1.82 -12.28 7.00
C GLU A 66 1.81 -13.46 7.96
N GLN A 67 2.97 -13.84 8.49
CA GLN A 67 3.07 -14.94 9.45
C GLN A 67 2.25 -14.63 10.70
N LEU A 68 2.47 -13.48 11.32
CA LEU A 68 1.85 -13.12 12.59
C LEU A 68 0.32 -12.99 12.46
N LEU A 69 -0.16 -12.32 11.42
CA LEU A 69 -1.59 -12.16 11.18
C LEU A 69 -2.25 -13.45 10.70
N GLY A 70 -1.54 -14.30 9.95
CA GLY A 70 -2.05 -15.59 9.53
C GLY A 70 -2.33 -16.54 10.70
N GLU A 71 -1.50 -16.47 11.75
CA GLU A 71 -1.71 -17.23 12.99
C GLU A 71 -2.86 -16.66 13.85
N VAL A 72 -3.02 -15.34 13.87
CA VAL A 72 -3.96 -14.64 14.77
C VAL A 72 -5.36 -14.54 14.20
N LEU A 73 -5.51 -14.35 12.88
CA LEU A 73 -6.80 -14.02 12.26
C LEU A 73 -7.91 -15.06 12.53
N PRO A 74 -7.66 -16.39 12.50
CA PRO A 74 -8.69 -17.37 12.82
C PRO A 74 -9.28 -17.19 14.22
N HIS A 75 -8.46 -16.76 15.18
CA HIS A 75 -8.87 -16.55 16.58
C HIS A 75 -9.45 -15.16 16.85
N ALA A 76 -9.07 -14.17 16.03
CA ALA A 76 -9.54 -12.80 16.18
C ALA A 76 -11.01 -12.62 15.80
N LYS A 77 -11.54 -13.43 14.89
CA LYS A 77 -12.91 -13.32 14.36
C LYS A 77 -14.00 -13.39 15.43
N GLU A 78 -13.78 -14.13 16.51
CA GLU A 78 -14.80 -14.40 17.53
C GLU A 78 -14.81 -13.40 18.69
N SER A 79 -13.71 -12.68 18.94
CA SER A 79 -13.55 -11.92 20.20
C SER A 79 -12.84 -10.58 20.05
N SER A 80 -12.42 -10.20 18.86
CA SER A 80 -11.62 -8.97 18.68
C SER A 80 -12.48 -7.74 18.41
N PRO A 81 -12.03 -6.55 18.90
CA PRO A 81 -12.71 -5.30 18.61
C PRO A 81 -12.63 -4.95 17.10
N PRO A 82 -13.55 -4.12 16.60
CA PRO A 82 -13.58 -3.71 15.19
C PRO A 82 -12.24 -3.20 14.62
N ASP A 83 -11.48 -2.46 15.41
CA ASP A 83 -10.15 -1.94 15.00
C ASP A 83 -9.17 -3.06 14.66
N SER A 84 -9.14 -4.12 15.47
CA SER A 84 -8.28 -5.28 15.26
C SER A 84 -8.70 -6.06 14.01
N LEU A 85 -10.00 -6.27 13.82
CA LEU A 85 -10.54 -6.97 12.65
C LEU A 85 -10.24 -6.21 11.35
N ILE A 86 -10.46 -4.91 11.34
CA ILE A 86 -10.14 -4.03 10.19
C ILE A 86 -8.66 -4.13 9.88
N SER A 87 -7.79 -3.91 10.87
CA SER A 87 -6.35 -3.88 10.67
C SER A 87 -5.84 -5.22 10.15
N ALA A 88 -6.23 -6.35 10.77
CA ALA A 88 -5.75 -7.66 10.36
C ALA A 88 -6.16 -8.02 8.92
N HIS A 89 -7.42 -7.83 8.56
CA HIS A 89 -7.89 -8.16 7.20
C HIS A 89 -7.30 -7.23 6.15
N VAL A 90 -7.26 -5.91 6.40
CA VAL A 90 -6.75 -4.93 5.44
C VAL A 90 -5.25 -5.13 5.21
N LEU A 91 -4.45 -5.36 6.27
CA LEU A 91 -3.01 -5.57 6.11
C LEU A 91 -2.71 -6.88 5.36
N LEU A 92 -3.38 -8.00 5.73
CA LEU A 92 -3.23 -9.26 4.98
C LEU A 92 -3.67 -9.11 3.53
N ALA A 93 -4.78 -8.41 3.28
CA ALA A 93 -5.21 -8.13 1.91
C ALA A 93 -4.16 -7.35 1.13
N ARG A 94 -3.55 -6.32 1.72
CA ARG A 94 -2.45 -5.56 1.08
C ARG A 94 -1.25 -6.43 0.80
N VAL A 95 -0.83 -7.26 1.75
CA VAL A 95 0.30 -8.20 1.57
C VAL A 95 -0.01 -9.17 0.43
N ALA A 96 -1.20 -9.76 0.39
CA ALA A 96 -1.64 -10.64 -0.69
C ALA A 96 -1.59 -9.93 -2.06
N LEU A 97 -2.10 -8.70 -2.15
CA LEU A 97 -2.09 -7.92 -3.39
C LEU A 97 -0.65 -7.61 -3.85
N LEU A 98 0.25 -7.27 -2.92
CA LEU A 98 1.67 -7.02 -3.21
C LEU A 98 2.39 -8.27 -3.70
N LYS A 99 2.01 -9.45 -3.21
CA LYS A 99 2.51 -10.76 -3.67
C LYS A 99 1.84 -11.25 -4.96
N GLY A 100 0.86 -10.50 -5.49
CA GLY A 100 0.13 -10.83 -6.71
C GLY A 100 -1.03 -11.81 -6.51
N ASP A 101 -1.35 -12.20 -5.28
CA ASP A 101 -2.51 -13.05 -4.95
C ASP A 101 -3.79 -12.21 -4.82
N ARG A 102 -4.36 -11.91 -6.00
CA ARG A 102 -5.60 -11.13 -6.07
C ARG A 102 -6.80 -11.89 -5.50
N ASP A 103 -6.79 -13.20 -5.57
CA ASP A 103 -7.89 -14.02 -5.07
C ASP A 103 -7.91 -14.01 -3.53
N ALA A 104 -6.74 -14.10 -2.89
CA ALA A 104 -6.64 -13.92 -1.43
C ALA A 104 -7.08 -12.51 -1.01
N TRP A 105 -6.66 -11.46 -1.74
CA TRP A 105 -7.11 -10.09 -1.51
C TRP A 105 -8.63 -9.97 -1.56
N LEU A 106 -9.28 -10.55 -2.57
CA LEU A 106 -10.75 -10.54 -2.71
C LEU A 106 -11.43 -11.29 -1.55
N ARG A 107 -10.93 -12.48 -1.20
CA ARG A 107 -11.49 -13.29 -0.09
C ARG A 107 -11.41 -12.55 1.23
N LEU A 108 -10.26 -11.97 1.56
CA LEU A 108 -10.06 -11.24 2.84
C LEU A 108 -10.98 -10.04 2.97
N LEU A 109 -11.19 -9.28 1.89
CA LEU A 109 -12.12 -8.14 1.93
C LEU A 109 -13.59 -8.56 1.92
N ALA A 110 -13.95 -9.69 1.30
CA ALA A 110 -15.30 -10.25 1.38
C ALA A 110 -15.59 -10.77 2.80
N ASP A 111 -14.63 -11.44 3.43
CA ASP A 111 -14.70 -11.88 4.83
C ASP A 111 -14.92 -10.69 5.77
N LEU A 112 -14.12 -9.62 5.63
CA LEU A 112 -14.27 -8.42 6.46
C LEU A 112 -15.65 -7.78 6.30
N GLU A 113 -16.16 -7.67 5.08
CA GLU A 113 -17.49 -7.15 4.79
C GLU A 113 -18.59 -8.02 5.43
N GLN A 114 -18.48 -9.34 5.31
CA GLN A 114 -19.43 -10.29 5.92
C GLN A 114 -19.44 -10.17 7.45
N ILE A 115 -18.26 -10.08 8.08
CA ILE A 115 -18.15 -9.85 9.54
C ILE A 115 -18.86 -8.55 9.93
N GLY A 116 -18.63 -7.49 9.16
CA GLY A 116 -19.30 -6.20 9.38
C GLY A 116 -20.82 -6.28 9.27
N GLN A 117 -21.33 -7.01 8.27
CA GLN A 117 -22.77 -7.25 8.11
C GLN A 117 -23.37 -8.04 9.27
N GLN A 118 -22.71 -9.12 9.69
CA GLN A 118 -23.16 -9.95 10.82
C GLN A 118 -23.15 -9.19 12.14
N ALA A 119 -22.14 -8.34 12.36
CA ALA A 119 -22.01 -7.55 13.58
C ALA A 119 -22.81 -6.22 13.54
N GLY A 120 -23.44 -5.87 12.41
CA GLY A 120 -24.08 -4.58 12.23
C GLY A 120 -23.11 -3.39 12.30
N SER A 121 -21.84 -3.61 11.98
CA SER A 121 -20.79 -2.59 12.09
C SER A 121 -20.55 -1.86 10.76
N ALA A 122 -21.16 -0.68 10.60
CA ALA A 122 -20.98 0.17 9.42
C ALA A 122 -19.50 0.46 9.13
N ARG A 123 -18.68 0.69 10.16
CA ARG A 123 -17.25 0.98 10.03
C ARG A 123 -16.45 -0.19 9.43
N VAL A 124 -16.75 -1.42 9.84
CA VAL A 124 -16.08 -2.63 9.32
C VAL A 124 -16.44 -2.82 7.84
N ILE A 125 -17.72 -2.67 7.46
CA ILE A 125 -18.18 -2.71 6.07
C ILE A 125 -17.48 -1.61 5.26
N CYS A 126 -17.50 -0.38 5.75
CA CYS A 126 -16.85 0.77 5.12
C CYS A 126 -15.37 0.46 4.81
N SER A 127 -14.63 -0.07 5.76
CA SER A 127 -13.19 -0.33 5.63
C SER A 127 -12.85 -1.32 4.49
N ALA A 128 -13.68 -2.33 4.27
CA ALA A 128 -13.52 -3.24 3.14
C ALA A 128 -13.69 -2.52 1.79
N TRP A 129 -14.63 -1.59 1.70
CA TRP A 129 -14.87 -0.82 0.49
C TRP A 129 -13.83 0.29 0.28
N LEU A 130 -13.29 0.89 1.35
CA LEU A 130 -12.17 1.84 1.28
C LEU A 130 -10.93 1.19 0.68
N GLU A 131 -10.59 -0.04 1.08
CA GLU A 131 -9.43 -0.76 0.51
C GLU A 131 -9.65 -1.13 -0.96
N ARG A 132 -10.89 -1.51 -1.35
CA ARG A 132 -11.24 -1.71 -2.77
C ARG A 132 -11.10 -0.41 -3.58
N ALA A 133 -11.55 0.71 -3.02
CA ALA A 133 -11.44 2.03 -3.65
C ALA A 133 -9.96 2.45 -3.81
N ARG A 134 -9.14 2.24 -2.75
CA ARG A 134 -7.71 2.51 -2.78
C ARG A 134 -7.01 1.71 -3.89
N ALA A 135 -7.18 0.40 -3.91
CA ALA A 135 -6.56 -0.48 -4.90
C ALA A 135 -6.99 -0.10 -6.34
N ALA A 136 -8.29 0.17 -6.55
CA ALA A 136 -8.79 0.59 -7.86
C ALA A 136 -8.23 1.95 -8.30
N THR A 137 -8.04 2.90 -7.36
CA THR A 137 -7.43 4.21 -7.65
C THR A 137 -5.97 4.06 -8.06
N LEU A 138 -5.19 3.25 -7.35
CA LEU A 138 -3.78 2.99 -7.67
C LEU A 138 -3.61 2.26 -8.99
N GLU A 139 -4.55 1.40 -9.35
CA GLU A 139 -4.60 0.72 -10.65
C GLU A 139 -5.20 1.60 -11.78
N ASN A 140 -5.46 2.86 -11.52
CA ASN A 140 -6.08 3.82 -12.44
C ASN A 140 -7.46 3.37 -12.99
N ARG A 141 -8.18 2.52 -12.24
CA ARG A 141 -9.55 2.08 -12.56
C ARG A 141 -10.54 3.03 -11.87
N LEU A 142 -10.56 4.29 -12.33
CA LEU A 142 -11.21 5.41 -11.62
C LEU A 142 -12.71 5.22 -11.45
N GLU A 143 -13.41 4.60 -12.41
CA GLU A 143 -14.85 4.33 -12.28
C GLU A 143 -15.15 3.30 -11.20
N SER A 144 -14.37 2.21 -11.16
CA SER A 144 -14.47 1.22 -10.07
C SER A 144 -14.13 1.82 -8.72
N ALA A 145 -13.13 2.71 -8.67
CA ALA A 145 -12.76 3.42 -7.44
C ALA A 145 -13.88 4.33 -6.94
N ARG A 146 -14.52 5.09 -7.86
CA ARG A 146 -15.66 5.95 -7.53
C ARG A 146 -16.85 5.14 -7.02
N GLN A 147 -17.14 4.01 -7.65
CA GLN A 147 -18.20 3.12 -7.20
C GLN A 147 -17.93 2.56 -5.81
N ALA A 148 -16.71 2.06 -5.56
CA ALA A 148 -16.32 1.52 -4.26
C ALA A 148 -16.36 2.60 -3.16
N LEU A 149 -15.92 3.82 -3.47
CA LEU A 149 -16.00 4.94 -2.53
C LEU A 149 -17.46 5.29 -2.20
N ARG A 150 -18.36 5.34 -3.18
CA ARG A 150 -19.79 5.55 -2.92
C ARG A 150 -20.37 4.51 -1.96
N TYR A 151 -20.02 3.22 -2.14
CA TYR A 151 -20.44 2.18 -1.20
C TYR A 151 -19.85 2.37 0.20
N ALA A 152 -18.58 2.77 0.31
CA ALA A 152 -17.98 3.11 1.60
C ALA A 152 -18.70 4.27 2.28
N GLU A 153 -19.05 5.31 1.54
CA GLU A 153 -19.75 6.52 2.04
C GLU A 153 -21.16 6.24 2.58
N LEU A 154 -21.85 5.21 2.09
CA LEU A 154 -23.12 4.77 2.68
C LEU A 154 -22.98 4.27 4.14
N HIS A 155 -21.75 3.97 4.56
CA HIS A 155 -21.41 3.46 5.88
C HIS A 155 -20.40 4.35 6.62
N ALA A 156 -20.36 5.67 6.31
CA ALA A 156 -19.31 6.58 6.78
C ALA A 156 -19.69 7.44 7.99
N ASP A 157 -20.86 7.24 8.60
CA ASP A 157 -21.36 8.03 9.74
C ASP A 157 -20.44 8.06 10.97
N TRP A 158 -19.48 7.13 11.04
CA TRP A 158 -18.44 7.04 12.08
C TRP A 158 -17.29 8.04 11.87
N GLU A 159 -17.05 8.55 10.65
CA GLU A 159 -16.02 9.55 10.40
C GLU A 159 -16.49 10.92 10.90
N ARG A 160 -16.10 11.26 12.10
CA ARG A 160 -16.45 12.54 12.75
C ARG A 160 -15.21 13.31 13.16
N PRO A 161 -15.20 14.63 13.07
CA PRO A 161 -14.08 15.45 13.53
C PRO A 161 -13.73 15.14 15.00
N GLY A 162 -12.45 14.89 15.26
CA GLY A 162 -11.94 14.66 16.62
C GLY A 162 -12.04 13.23 17.13
N ILE A 163 -12.72 12.33 16.42
CA ILE A 163 -12.70 10.90 16.75
C ILE A 163 -11.56 10.24 15.97
N LEU A 164 -10.69 9.56 16.70
CA LEU A 164 -9.64 8.71 16.14
C LEU A 164 -9.99 7.26 16.40
N LEU A 165 -10.02 6.49 15.33
CA LEU A 165 -10.24 5.05 15.35
C LEU A 165 -8.99 4.39 14.78
N HIS A 166 -8.29 3.65 15.61
CA HIS A 166 -6.95 3.11 15.31
C HIS A 166 -6.91 2.29 14.02
N GLY A 167 -7.90 1.43 13.78
CA GLY A 167 -7.99 0.65 12.54
C GLY A 167 -8.19 1.49 11.27
N ASN A 168 -8.56 2.76 11.41
CA ASN A 168 -8.82 3.68 10.30
C ASN A 168 -8.00 4.98 10.41
N ASP A 169 -6.87 4.95 11.10
CA ASP A 169 -6.06 6.15 11.33
C ASP A 169 -5.63 6.84 10.01
N VAL A 170 -5.25 6.07 9.02
CA VAL A 170 -4.79 6.56 7.71
C VAL A 170 -5.67 6.13 6.53
N ASP A 171 -6.82 5.51 6.79
CA ASP A 171 -7.74 5.02 5.77
C ASP A 171 -9.18 5.36 6.14
N THR A 172 -9.57 6.60 5.87
CA THR A 172 -10.91 7.13 6.07
C THR A 172 -11.57 7.44 4.74
N PRO A 173 -12.92 7.60 4.70
CA PRO A 173 -13.62 8.10 3.51
C PRO A 173 -13.01 9.39 2.95
N SER A 174 -12.68 10.36 3.80
CA SER A 174 -12.06 11.62 3.37
C SER A 174 -10.68 11.41 2.72
N ILE A 175 -9.80 10.60 3.30
CA ILE A 175 -8.47 10.29 2.72
C ILE A 175 -8.62 9.56 1.38
N THR A 176 -9.54 8.60 1.29
CA THR A 176 -9.79 7.87 0.04
C THR A 176 -10.36 8.80 -1.04
N ARG A 177 -11.22 9.75 -0.67
CA ARG A 177 -11.74 10.78 -1.59
C ARG A 177 -10.62 11.69 -2.10
N PHE A 178 -9.73 12.17 -1.24
CA PHE A 178 -8.57 12.97 -1.66
C PHE A 178 -7.71 12.22 -2.68
N ARG A 179 -7.40 10.95 -2.40
CA ARG A 179 -6.62 10.09 -3.31
C ARG A 179 -7.30 9.95 -4.68
N LEU A 180 -8.61 9.75 -4.70
CA LEU A 180 -9.39 9.61 -5.94
C LEU A 180 -9.43 10.93 -6.73
N HIS A 181 -9.70 12.07 -6.08
CA HIS A 181 -9.73 13.39 -6.72
C HIS A 181 -8.36 13.72 -7.35
N ILE A 182 -7.26 13.49 -6.63
CA ILE A 182 -5.90 13.66 -7.17
C ILE A 182 -5.69 12.77 -8.41
N ALA A 183 -6.17 11.52 -8.36
CA ALA A 183 -6.07 10.62 -9.49
C ALA A 183 -6.90 11.05 -10.70
N GLN A 184 -7.98 11.79 -10.49
CA GLN A 184 -8.85 12.37 -11.52
C GLN A 184 -8.36 13.72 -12.07
N GLY A 185 -7.40 14.35 -11.40
CA GLY A 185 -6.92 15.70 -11.72
C GLY A 185 -7.74 16.83 -11.08
N ASP A 186 -8.68 16.48 -10.20
CA ASP A 186 -9.49 17.47 -9.46
C ASP A 186 -8.75 17.91 -8.18
N CYS A 187 -7.72 18.74 -8.37
CA CYS A 187 -6.74 19.01 -7.33
C CYS A 187 -6.94 20.36 -6.62
N GLN A 188 -7.64 21.33 -7.21
CA GLN A 188 -7.67 22.69 -6.67
C GLN A 188 -8.37 22.78 -5.30
N ASP A 189 -9.58 22.25 -5.18
CA ASP A 189 -10.30 22.20 -3.91
C ASP A 189 -9.70 21.16 -2.98
N THR A 190 -9.26 20.02 -3.53
CA THR A 190 -8.60 18.95 -2.79
C THR A 190 -7.33 19.43 -2.07
N GLU A 191 -6.54 20.29 -2.68
CA GLU A 191 -5.32 20.88 -2.08
C GLU A 191 -5.65 21.73 -0.86
N ARG A 192 -6.67 22.57 -0.95
CA ARG A 192 -7.14 23.39 0.18
C ARG A 192 -7.66 22.53 1.34
N ASP A 193 -8.47 21.52 1.03
CA ASP A 193 -9.06 20.62 2.03
C ASP A 193 -7.98 19.77 2.70
N LEU A 194 -6.96 19.32 1.96
CA LEU A 194 -5.79 18.62 2.49
C LEU A 194 -5.01 19.49 3.47
N ARG A 195 -4.78 20.76 3.14
CA ARG A 195 -4.08 21.71 4.03
C ARG A 195 -4.84 21.90 5.35
N GLN A 196 -6.16 22.01 5.29
CA GLN A 196 -6.98 22.06 6.49
C GLN A 196 -6.89 20.77 7.30
N ALA A 197 -7.02 19.61 6.66
CA ALA A 197 -6.94 18.31 7.32
C ALA A 197 -5.56 18.06 7.98
N MET A 198 -4.48 18.52 7.36
CA MET A 198 -3.13 18.49 7.94
C MET A 198 -3.02 19.34 9.20
N ALA A 199 -3.54 20.58 9.16
CA ALA A 199 -3.55 21.48 10.33
C ALA A 199 -4.35 20.87 11.49
N GLU A 200 -5.47 20.23 11.21
CA GLU A 200 -6.29 19.53 12.21
C GLU A 200 -5.56 18.30 12.79
N ALA A 201 -4.86 17.51 11.96
CA ALA A 201 -4.10 16.36 12.41
C ALA A 201 -2.92 16.80 13.31
N ASN A 202 -2.19 17.83 12.90
CA ASN A 202 -1.09 18.40 13.68
C ASN A 202 -1.56 18.92 15.06
N ALA A 203 -2.64 19.72 15.08
CA ALA A 203 -3.20 20.26 16.32
C ALA A 203 -3.59 19.18 17.35
N ARG A 204 -3.89 17.96 16.88
CA ARG A 204 -4.23 16.78 17.69
C ARG A 204 -3.06 15.83 17.93
N GLN A 205 -1.88 16.16 17.43
CA GLN A 205 -0.68 15.29 17.49
C GLN A 205 -0.89 13.92 16.78
N HIS A 206 -1.72 13.88 15.74
CA HIS A 206 -1.92 12.70 14.89
C HIS A 206 -0.89 12.69 13.76
N HIS A 207 0.40 12.58 14.11
CA HIS A 207 1.49 12.80 13.17
C HIS A 207 1.60 11.71 12.08
N ARG A 208 1.19 10.47 12.36
CA ARG A 208 1.07 9.43 11.33
C ARG A 208 0.03 9.82 10.27
N ARG A 209 -1.13 10.32 10.69
CA ARG A 209 -2.17 10.82 9.78
C ARG A 209 -1.69 12.07 9.02
N GLU A 210 -1.02 12.98 9.70
CA GLU A 210 -0.43 14.17 9.08
C GLU A 210 0.58 13.77 7.99
N LEU A 211 1.46 12.79 8.23
CA LEU A 211 2.38 12.25 7.23
C LEU A 211 1.64 11.77 5.98
N LYS A 212 0.59 10.96 6.16
CA LYS A 212 -0.24 10.48 5.04
C LYS A 212 -0.85 11.63 4.24
N LEU A 213 -1.47 12.60 4.91
CA LEU A 213 -2.07 13.77 4.29
C LEU A 213 -1.04 14.62 3.55
N ARG A 214 0.17 14.78 4.10
CA ARG A 214 1.27 15.53 3.49
C ARG A 214 1.76 14.89 2.19
N LEU A 215 1.79 13.55 2.10
CA LEU A 215 2.10 12.85 0.85
C LEU A 215 1.02 13.07 -0.22
N LEU A 216 -0.24 13.03 0.16
CA LEU A 216 -1.35 13.35 -0.75
C LEU A 216 -1.30 14.83 -1.17
N HIS A 217 -0.96 15.73 -0.26
CA HIS A 217 -0.77 17.15 -0.55
C HIS A 217 0.36 17.38 -1.57
N ALA A 218 1.51 16.71 -1.40
CA ALA A 218 2.59 16.75 -2.37
C ALA A 218 2.16 16.26 -3.76
N LEU A 219 1.35 15.21 -3.82
CA LEU A 219 0.78 14.70 -5.08
C LEU A 219 -0.21 15.70 -5.72
N ALA A 220 -1.07 16.36 -4.92
CA ALA A 220 -1.99 17.37 -5.39
C ALA A 220 -1.26 18.60 -5.94
N LEU A 221 -0.26 19.10 -5.22
CA LEU A 221 0.60 20.21 -5.66
C LEU A 221 1.33 19.87 -6.97
N ASN A 222 1.86 18.64 -7.06
CA ASN A 222 2.50 18.17 -8.29
C ASN A 222 1.54 18.11 -9.48
N ALA A 223 0.29 17.70 -9.25
CA ALA A 223 -0.75 17.68 -10.30
C ALA A 223 -1.20 19.10 -10.71
N LEU A 224 -1.06 20.08 -9.83
CA LEU A 224 -1.26 21.51 -10.09
C LEU A 224 -0.03 22.21 -10.70
N GLU A 225 1.01 21.45 -11.07
CA GLU A 225 2.28 21.96 -11.62
C GLU A 225 3.08 22.86 -10.65
N ARG A 226 2.74 22.86 -9.35
CA ARG A 226 3.43 23.58 -8.28
C ARG A 226 4.60 22.75 -7.73
N SER A 227 5.60 22.48 -8.59
CA SER A 227 6.65 21.50 -8.31
C SER A 227 7.53 21.86 -7.12
N GLU A 228 7.87 23.13 -6.89
CA GLU A 228 8.68 23.54 -5.75
C GLU A 228 8.00 23.27 -4.43
N GLU A 229 6.73 23.65 -4.30
CA GLU A 229 5.92 23.38 -3.10
C GLU A 229 5.68 21.89 -2.88
N ALA A 230 5.51 21.11 -3.97
CA ALA A 230 5.42 19.66 -3.89
C ALA A 230 6.71 19.03 -3.34
N PHE A 231 7.88 19.55 -3.73
CA PHE A 231 9.17 19.11 -3.23
C PHE A 231 9.43 19.53 -1.80
N GLU A 232 8.96 20.69 -1.38
CA GLU A 232 9.00 21.11 0.03
C GLU A 232 8.16 20.18 0.92
N ALA A 233 6.89 19.94 0.55
CA ALA A 233 6.01 19.03 1.24
C ALA A 233 6.60 17.61 1.33
N LEU A 234 7.20 17.12 0.23
CA LEU A 234 7.87 15.82 0.20
C LEU A 234 9.13 15.79 1.09
N SER A 235 9.92 16.87 1.13
CA SER A 235 11.10 16.98 1.99
C SER A 235 10.73 16.90 3.47
N GLU A 236 9.65 17.58 3.87
CA GLU A 236 9.15 17.52 5.25
C GLU A 236 8.66 16.11 5.61
N ALA A 237 7.92 15.45 4.69
CA ALA A 237 7.48 14.07 4.86
C ALA A 237 8.65 13.10 5.00
N LEU A 238 9.67 13.22 4.14
CA LEU A 238 10.88 12.40 4.17
C LEU A 238 11.69 12.62 5.46
N ARG A 239 11.83 13.88 5.90
CA ARG A 239 12.52 14.19 7.15
C ARG A 239 11.87 13.46 8.32
N PHE A 240 10.58 13.62 8.48
CA PHE A 240 9.84 12.95 9.56
C PHE A 240 9.95 11.42 9.45
N ALA A 241 9.62 10.87 8.29
CA ALA A 241 9.56 9.43 8.10
C ALA A 241 10.92 8.73 8.21
N SER A 242 12.02 9.39 7.81
CA SER A 242 13.35 8.79 7.83
C SER A 242 13.88 8.54 9.24
N HIS A 243 13.48 9.35 10.21
CA HIS A 243 13.86 9.17 11.61
C HIS A 243 13.04 8.07 12.30
N GLU A 244 11.78 7.93 11.91
CA GLU A 244 10.85 6.99 12.53
C GLU A 244 10.77 5.63 11.80
N GLY A 245 11.12 5.59 10.51
CA GLY A 245 11.10 4.36 9.71
C GLY A 245 9.79 4.09 8.97
N PHE A 246 8.92 5.09 8.74
CA PHE A 246 7.67 4.95 8.01
C PHE A 246 7.89 4.70 6.51
N MET A 247 8.08 3.45 6.13
CA MET A 247 8.34 3.05 4.73
C MET A 247 7.04 2.85 3.96
N ARG A 248 6.10 2.06 4.52
CA ARG A 248 4.86 1.67 3.83
C ARG A 248 3.91 2.83 3.58
N THR A 249 3.88 3.81 4.47
CA THR A 249 3.09 5.03 4.27
C THR A 249 3.41 5.71 2.93
N PHE A 250 4.67 5.64 2.45
CA PHE A 250 5.07 6.09 1.10
C PHE A 250 4.73 5.07 0.02
N LEU A 251 5.14 3.82 0.19
CA LEU A 251 5.01 2.79 -0.84
C LEU A 251 3.55 2.52 -1.20
N ASP A 252 2.64 2.64 -0.23
CA ASP A 252 1.20 2.45 -0.41
C ASP A 252 0.51 3.56 -1.23
N GLU A 253 1.17 4.67 -1.50
CA GLU A 253 0.66 5.70 -2.42
C GLU A 253 1.02 5.43 -3.89
N GLY A 254 1.81 4.39 -4.14
CA GLY A 254 2.03 3.80 -5.44
C GLY A 254 2.91 4.62 -6.40
N PRO A 255 2.85 4.31 -7.70
CA PRO A 255 3.85 4.76 -8.67
C PRO A 255 3.86 6.27 -8.90
N ARG A 256 2.75 6.98 -8.68
CA ARG A 256 2.71 8.45 -8.82
C ARG A 256 3.62 9.12 -7.79
N LEU A 257 3.60 8.64 -6.54
CA LEU A 257 4.51 9.14 -5.51
C LEU A 257 5.95 8.71 -5.78
N GLY A 258 6.16 7.49 -6.27
CA GLY A 258 7.48 7.01 -6.70
C GLY A 258 8.11 7.92 -7.75
N SER A 259 7.34 8.32 -8.78
CA SER A 259 7.80 9.23 -9.83
C SER A 259 8.13 10.64 -9.29
N LEU A 260 7.32 11.15 -8.36
CA LEU A 260 7.59 12.42 -7.70
C LEU A 260 8.87 12.35 -6.86
N LEU A 261 9.05 11.27 -6.10
CA LEU A 261 10.21 11.02 -5.27
C LEU A 261 11.50 10.90 -6.11
N GLN A 262 11.44 10.21 -7.24
CA GLN A 262 12.59 10.10 -8.17
C GLN A 262 13.01 11.47 -8.71
N ARG A 263 12.07 12.31 -9.14
CA ARG A 263 12.37 13.68 -9.58
C ARG A 263 12.95 14.53 -8.46
N TRP A 264 12.39 14.43 -7.25
CA TRP A 264 12.92 15.09 -6.07
C TRP A 264 14.37 14.64 -5.79
N ALA A 265 14.63 13.33 -5.84
CA ALA A 265 15.94 12.75 -5.56
C ALA A 265 17.02 13.25 -6.54
N VAL A 266 16.72 13.38 -7.81
CA VAL A 266 17.67 13.94 -8.82
C VAL A 266 18.19 15.31 -8.38
N LEU A 267 17.37 16.14 -7.76
CA LEU A 267 17.73 17.51 -7.37
C LEU A 267 18.32 17.60 -5.95
N HIS A 268 17.85 16.76 -5.01
CA HIS A 268 18.05 16.98 -3.57
C HIS A 268 18.80 15.85 -2.85
N GLN A 269 18.99 14.66 -3.48
CA GLN A 269 19.59 13.50 -2.80
C GLN A 269 20.98 13.80 -2.22
N ALA A 270 21.81 14.56 -2.94
CA ALA A 270 23.13 14.94 -2.47
C ALA A 270 23.09 15.80 -1.18
N GLN A 271 22.00 16.51 -0.97
CA GLN A 271 21.77 17.41 0.17
C GLN A 271 20.88 16.78 1.25
N SER A 272 20.51 15.50 1.12
CA SER A 272 19.55 14.84 2.02
C SER A 272 19.92 14.99 3.51
N ARG A 273 21.21 14.85 3.87
CA ARG A 273 21.67 15.06 5.25
C ARG A 273 21.46 16.50 5.74
N ALA A 274 21.72 17.49 4.91
CA ALA A 274 21.51 18.90 5.26
C ALA A 274 20.01 19.21 5.44
N LEU A 275 19.14 18.47 4.73
CA LEU A 275 17.69 18.53 4.88
C LEU A 275 17.18 17.72 6.09
N GLY A 276 18.06 17.06 6.85
CA GLY A 276 17.68 16.23 8.00
C GLY A 276 17.04 14.89 7.58
N ILE A 277 17.35 14.37 6.41
CA ILE A 277 16.82 13.11 5.89
C ILE A 277 17.91 12.03 5.97
N GLU A 278 17.60 10.90 6.58
CA GLU A 278 18.53 9.77 6.70
C GLU A 278 18.82 9.14 5.33
N PRO A 279 20.09 9.18 4.83
CA PRO A 279 20.41 8.72 3.49
C PRO A 279 20.11 7.23 3.23
N ARG A 280 20.24 6.39 4.25
CA ARG A 280 19.93 4.95 4.15
C ARG A 280 18.45 4.71 3.91
N PHE A 281 17.60 5.42 4.64
CA PHE A 281 16.14 5.35 4.46
C PHE A 281 15.76 5.77 3.03
N LEU A 282 16.25 6.91 2.57
CA LEU A 282 15.97 7.42 1.22
C LEU A 282 16.41 6.43 0.13
N THR A 283 17.62 5.87 0.26
CA THR A 283 18.14 4.88 -0.71
C THR A 283 17.26 3.64 -0.75
N THR A 284 16.88 3.10 0.42
CA THR A 284 16.00 1.94 0.52
C THR A 284 14.62 2.24 -0.08
N LEU A 285 14.04 3.39 0.23
CA LEU A 285 12.73 3.81 -0.27
C LEU A 285 12.73 3.90 -1.81
N LEU A 286 13.75 4.53 -2.39
CA LEU A 286 13.92 4.62 -3.85
C LEU A 286 14.06 3.24 -4.50
N GLN A 287 14.87 2.35 -3.91
CA GLN A 287 15.02 0.98 -4.41
C GLN A 287 13.70 0.20 -4.37
N ARG A 288 12.92 0.34 -3.30
CA ARG A 288 11.61 -0.31 -3.17
C ARG A 288 10.63 0.21 -4.24
N PHE A 289 10.59 1.50 -4.53
CA PHE A 289 9.76 2.03 -5.61
C PHE A 289 10.15 1.50 -6.99
N VAL A 290 11.45 1.30 -7.27
CA VAL A 290 11.91 0.70 -8.52
C VAL A 290 11.47 -0.77 -8.61
N GLY A 291 11.57 -1.53 -7.53
CA GLY A 291 11.12 -2.92 -7.47
C GLY A 291 9.60 -3.10 -7.53
N HIS A 292 8.82 -2.10 -7.12
CA HIS A 292 7.35 -2.08 -7.18
C HIS A 292 6.81 -1.40 -8.46
N GLY A 293 7.67 -0.74 -9.24
CA GLY A 293 7.31 0.05 -10.43
C GLY A 293 6.93 -0.77 -11.67
N GLU A 294 6.89 -2.08 -11.60
CA GLU A 294 6.49 -2.95 -12.71
C GLU A 294 5.05 -3.51 -12.61
N ALA A 295 4.11 -2.72 -12.11
CA ALA A 295 2.71 -2.98 -12.43
C ALA A 295 2.34 -2.17 -13.69
N PRO A 296 1.92 -2.79 -14.80
CA PRO A 296 1.64 -2.07 -16.04
C PRO A 296 0.42 -1.17 -15.86
N THR A 297 0.64 0.14 -15.97
CA THR A 297 -0.44 1.14 -16.10
C THR A 297 -1.13 0.94 -17.46
N PRO A 298 -2.43 0.62 -17.54
CA PRO A 298 -3.14 0.63 -18.81
C PRO A 298 -3.41 2.08 -19.19
N GLY A 299 -2.69 2.61 -20.19
CA GLY A 299 -3.10 3.84 -20.85
C GLY A 299 -2.08 4.94 -21.06
N GLN A 300 -0.79 4.65 -21.22
CA GLN A 300 0.12 5.63 -21.83
C GLN A 300 0.62 5.13 -23.18
N ALA A 301 0.36 5.94 -24.20
CA ALA A 301 0.87 5.75 -25.55
C ALA A 301 2.42 5.77 -25.58
N PRO A 302 3.08 5.06 -26.51
CA PRO A 302 4.50 4.83 -26.50
C PRO A 302 5.24 6.07 -26.96
N GLY A 303 6.03 6.64 -26.05
CA GLY A 303 7.01 7.66 -26.38
C GLY A 303 8.30 7.38 -25.64
N ALA A 304 9.15 6.49 -26.15
CA ALA A 304 10.61 6.56 -26.18
C ALA A 304 11.18 5.16 -26.57
N VAL A 305 11.84 5.14 -27.68
CA VAL A 305 12.63 4.00 -28.21
C VAL A 305 13.83 3.80 -27.29
N GLY A 306 13.98 2.59 -26.68
CA GLY A 306 15.28 2.19 -26.12
C GLY A 306 15.33 1.37 -24.84
N GLU A 307 14.29 0.62 -24.44
CA GLU A 307 14.41 -0.28 -23.30
C GLU A 307 14.13 -1.75 -23.67
N GLY A 308 15.05 -2.66 -23.25
CA GLY A 308 14.94 -4.10 -23.48
C GLY A 308 13.77 -4.73 -22.74
N LEU A 309 13.48 -6.02 -23.06
CA LEU A 309 12.47 -6.79 -22.31
C LEU A 309 12.89 -6.97 -20.84
N THR A 310 11.93 -6.86 -19.93
CA THR A 310 12.14 -7.16 -18.50
C THR A 310 12.40 -8.65 -18.28
N THR A 311 12.95 -9.03 -17.14
CA THR A 311 13.18 -10.44 -16.76
C THR A 311 11.91 -11.28 -16.85
N ARG A 312 10.75 -10.72 -16.46
CA ARG A 312 9.44 -11.38 -16.54
C ARG A 312 8.97 -11.54 -17.99
N GLU A 313 9.14 -10.53 -18.83
CA GLU A 313 8.83 -10.57 -20.25
C GLU A 313 9.73 -11.58 -20.99
N ILE A 314 11.01 -11.69 -20.61
CA ILE A 314 11.92 -12.71 -21.13
C ILE A 314 11.42 -14.12 -20.74
N GLN A 315 10.94 -14.33 -19.52
CA GLN A 315 10.36 -15.62 -19.11
C GLN A 315 9.10 -15.94 -19.90
N VAL A 316 8.20 -14.97 -20.08
CA VAL A 316 6.97 -15.16 -20.89
C VAL A 316 7.31 -15.50 -22.34
N ILE A 317 8.24 -14.75 -22.96
CA ILE A 317 8.56 -14.99 -24.38
C ILE A 317 9.34 -16.29 -24.59
N ARG A 318 10.12 -16.77 -23.61
CA ARG A 318 10.74 -18.11 -23.63
C ARG A 318 9.70 -19.23 -23.63
N LEU A 319 8.68 -19.13 -22.77
CA LEU A 319 7.59 -20.10 -22.73
C LEU A 319 6.73 -20.01 -24.00
N LEU A 320 6.56 -18.80 -24.55
CA LEU A 320 5.90 -18.60 -25.85
C LEU A 320 6.67 -19.25 -27.00
N ALA A 321 7.99 -19.10 -27.01
CA ALA A 321 8.89 -19.72 -28.01
C ALA A 321 8.91 -21.24 -27.90
N ALA A 322 8.70 -21.79 -26.71
CA ALA A 322 8.50 -23.21 -26.45
C ALA A 322 7.11 -23.73 -26.89
N GLY A 323 6.26 -22.88 -27.50
CA GLY A 323 4.95 -23.27 -28.06
C GLY A 323 3.81 -23.33 -27.05
N HIS A 324 3.99 -22.90 -25.81
CA HIS A 324 2.94 -22.97 -24.80
C HIS A 324 1.81 -21.97 -25.08
N ARG A 325 0.56 -22.40 -24.85
CA ARG A 325 -0.62 -21.53 -24.87
C ARG A 325 -0.67 -20.65 -23.64
N ASN A 326 -1.39 -19.51 -23.72
CA ASN A 326 -1.45 -18.54 -22.61
C ASN A 326 -1.90 -19.17 -21.28
N LYS A 327 -2.82 -20.12 -21.31
CA LYS A 327 -3.26 -20.87 -20.14
C LYS A 327 -2.10 -21.63 -19.47
N VAL A 328 -1.29 -22.33 -20.26
CA VAL A 328 -0.15 -23.10 -19.75
C VAL A 328 0.98 -22.18 -19.28
N ILE A 329 1.17 -21.03 -19.96
CA ILE A 329 2.12 -20.00 -19.51
C ILE A 329 1.65 -19.44 -18.16
N ALA A 330 0.37 -19.15 -18.01
CA ALA A 330 -0.22 -18.67 -16.77
C ALA A 330 -0.02 -19.67 -15.62
N GLU A 331 -0.29 -20.95 -15.85
CA GLU A 331 -0.07 -22.02 -14.86
C GLU A 331 1.41 -22.15 -14.46
N LYS A 332 2.34 -22.15 -15.43
CA LYS A 332 3.79 -22.28 -15.20
C LYS A 332 4.40 -21.07 -14.49
N MET A 333 3.83 -19.89 -14.65
CA MET A 333 4.30 -18.64 -14.05
C MET A 333 3.50 -18.21 -12.83
N PHE A 334 2.51 -18.99 -12.43
CA PHE A 334 1.58 -18.65 -11.34
C PHE A 334 0.87 -17.32 -11.57
N LEU A 335 0.42 -17.07 -12.81
CA LEU A 335 -0.26 -15.86 -13.25
C LEU A 335 -1.67 -16.18 -13.76
N SER A 336 -2.50 -15.14 -13.90
CA SER A 336 -3.76 -15.29 -14.67
C SER A 336 -3.50 -15.25 -16.18
N GLU A 337 -4.37 -15.86 -16.99
CA GLU A 337 -4.30 -15.74 -18.46
C GLU A 337 -4.39 -14.28 -18.92
N PHE A 338 -5.12 -13.45 -18.19
CA PHE A 338 -5.23 -12.02 -18.45
C PHE A 338 -3.88 -11.31 -18.27
N THR A 339 -3.15 -11.65 -17.21
CA THR A 339 -1.80 -11.12 -16.94
C THR A 339 -0.82 -11.54 -18.02
N VAL A 340 -0.88 -12.80 -18.48
CA VAL A 340 -0.05 -13.28 -19.60
C VAL A 340 -0.37 -12.51 -20.89
N LYS A 341 -1.66 -12.28 -21.21
CA LYS A 341 -2.06 -11.46 -22.36
C LYS A 341 -1.52 -10.02 -22.26
N SER A 342 -1.50 -9.45 -21.07
CA SER A 342 -0.93 -8.12 -20.82
C SER A 342 0.58 -8.10 -21.08
N HIS A 343 1.33 -9.08 -20.54
CA HIS A 343 2.76 -9.22 -20.84
C HIS A 343 3.05 -9.37 -22.33
N LEU A 344 2.26 -10.18 -23.05
CA LEU A 344 2.43 -10.36 -24.49
C LEU A 344 2.17 -9.07 -25.27
N ARG A 345 1.21 -8.25 -24.84
CA ARG A 345 0.96 -6.94 -25.44
C ARG A 345 2.18 -6.01 -25.26
N ASN A 346 2.74 -5.99 -24.06
CA ASN A 346 3.93 -5.17 -23.76
C ASN A 346 5.17 -5.66 -24.51
N ILE A 347 5.37 -6.98 -24.59
CA ILE A 347 6.45 -7.61 -25.39
C ILE A 347 6.30 -7.20 -26.85
N ASN A 348 5.11 -7.31 -27.42
CA ASN A 348 4.86 -6.93 -28.82
C ASN A 348 5.16 -5.45 -29.05
N ALA A 349 4.74 -4.56 -28.13
CA ALA A 349 5.02 -3.12 -28.21
C ALA A 349 6.53 -2.82 -28.14
N LYS A 350 7.25 -3.43 -27.21
CA LYS A 350 8.71 -3.24 -27.02
C LYS A 350 9.54 -3.82 -28.16
N LEU A 351 9.09 -4.92 -28.76
CA LEU A 351 9.75 -5.54 -29.90
C LEU A 351 9.35 -4.94 -31.24
N GLY A 352 8.24 -4.18 -31.30
CA GLY A 352 7.64 -3.70 -32.53
C GLY A 352 6.93 -4.83 -33.31
N ALA A 353 6.49 -5.89 -32.62
CA ALA A 353 5.85 -7.05 -33.23
C ALA A 353 4.32 -6.87 -33.30
N GLN A 354 3.72 -7.30 -34.43
CA GLN A 354 2.26 -7.26 -34.61
C GLN A 354 1.54 -8.52 -34.08
N GLY A 355 2.33 -9.55 -33.67
CA GLY A 355 1.75 -10.79 -33.16
C GLY A 355 2.77 -11.71 -32.51
N ARG A 356 2.25 -12.81 -31.89
CA ARG A 356 3.05 -13.76 -31.09
C ARG A 356 4.21 -14.39 -31.85
N THR A 357 4.00 -14.75 -33.12
CA THR A 357 5.01 -15.42 -33.96
C THR A 357 6.14 -14.48 -34.32
N GLU A 358 5.79 -13.24 -34.64
CA GLU A 358 6.73 -12.18 -34.98
C GLU A 358 7.54 -11.75 -33.74
N ALA A 359 6.90 -11.67 -32.57
CA ALA A 359 7.58 -11.38 -31.32
C ALA A 359 8.67 -12.41 -30.99
N VAL A 360 8.39 -13.70 -31.18
CA VAL A 360 9.38 -14.78 -31.00
C VAL A 360 10.51 -14.67 -32.02
N ALA A 361 10.21 -14.38 -33.27
CA ALA A 361 11.22 -14.22 -34.33
C ALA A 361 12.17 -13.04 -34.03
N ILE A 362 11.62 -11.90 -33.65
CA ILE A 362 12.41 -10.71 -33.31
C ILE A 362 13.25 -10.96 -32.04
N ALA A 363 12.66 -11.63 -31.02
CA ALA A 363 13.39 -11.94 -29.80
C ALA A 363 14.59 -12.87 -30.05
N ARG A 364 14.43 -13.86 -30.93
CA ARG A 364 15.56 -14.70 -31.40
C ARG A 364 16.62 -13.91 -32.17
N ALA A 365 16.20 -13.06 -33.09
CA ALA A 365 17.11 -12.22 -33.87
C ALA A 365 17.92 -11.24 -32.99
N ARG A 366 17.36 -10.84 -31.83
CA ARG A 366 18.03 -9.95 -30.85
C ARG A 366 18.83 -10.73 -29.79
N GLY A 367 18.95 -12.06 -29.87
CA GLY A 367 19.67 -12.88 -28.91
C GLY A 367 19.05 -12.95 -27.52
N LEU A 368 17.74 -12.68 -27.38
CA LEU A 368 17.00 -12.74 -26.12
C LEU A 368 16.49 -14.14 -25.80
N LEU A 369 16.54 -15.04 -26.80
CA LEU A 369 16.15 -16.44 -26.73
C LEU A 369 17.30 -17.30 -27.31
N ASP A 370 17.62 -18.37 -26.62
CA ASP A 370 18.56 -19.39 -27.08
C ASP A 370 17.98 -20.19 -28.26
#